data_90339c3421432efae793002e35787c6e
#
_entry.id   90339c3421432efae793002e35787c6e
#
_cell.length_a   1.000
_cell.length_b   1.000
_cell.length_c   1.000
_cell.angle_alpha   90.00
_cell.angle_beta   90.00
_cell.angle_gamma   90.00
#
_symmetry.space_group_name_H-M   'P 1'
#
loop_
_entity.id
_entity.type
_entity.pdbx_description
1 polymer ?
#
loop_
_entity_poly.entity_id
_entity_poly.type
_entity_poly.pdbx_seq_one_letter_code
_entity_poly.pdbx_strand_id
1 'polypeptide(L)'
;IYALGDVTGEKELTPVAIKAGRTLSERLFNGKTNAKMDYSTIPTVVFSHPAIGTVGLTEVEAIKTYGAENIRVYTSSFTSMYSAVTQHRQQAKFKLITAGEDEKVVGLHGIGYGVDEMIQGFAVAVKMGATKADFDATVAIHPTGSEEFVTMR
;
A
#
# COMPACT_ATOMS: atom_id res chain seq x y z
N ILE A 1 -8.89 19.78 -24.73
CA ILE A 1 -7.61 19.04 -24.74
C ILE A 1 -7.45 18.43 -23.36
N TYR A 2 -7.01 17.16 -23.27
CA TYR A 2 -6.75 16.43 -22.05
C TYR A 2 -5.31 15.93 -22.04
N ALA A 3 -4.74 15.74 -20.84
CA ALA A 3 -3.45 15.11 -20.61
C ALA A 3 -3.61 13.93 -19.66
N LEU A 4 -2.85 12.86 -19.84
CA LEU A 4 -2.80 11.71 -18.94
C LEU A 4 -1.44 11.02 -19.04
N GLY A 5 -1.12 10.17 -18.08
CA GLY A 5 0.16 9.48 -18.01
C GLY A 5 1.30 10.39 -17.57
N ASP A 6 2.53 10.03 -17.93
CA ASP A 6 3.77 10.63 -17.44
C ASP A 6 3.87 12.13 -17.69
N VAL A 7 3.29 12.61 -18.79
CA VAL A 7 3.26 14.04 -19.11
C VAL A 7 2.56 14.92 -18.06
N THR A 8 1.76 14.33 -17.18
CA THR A 8 1.06 15.06 -16.10
C THR A 8 1.95 15.26 -14.86
N GLY A 9 3.09 14.56 -14.76
CA GLY A 9 3.97 14.61 -13.59
C GLY A 9 3.39 13.96 -12.31
N GLU A 10 2.26 13.22 -12.42
CA GLU A 10 1.64 12.55 -11.26
C GLU A 10 2.40 11.25 -10.90
N LYS A 11 1.97 10.11 -11.38
CA LYS A 11 2.59 8.81 -11.15
C LYS A 11 3.06 8.21 -12.47
N GLU A 12 4.36 8.17 -12.68
CA GLU A 12 5.02 7.69 -13.91
C GLU A 12 5.07 6.16 -13.94
N LEU A 13 3.87 5.53 -14.00
CA LEU A 13 3.69 4.09 -13.99
C LEU A 13 2.72 3.68 -15.11
N THR A 14 3.13 2.72 -15.93
CA THR A 14 2.32 2.24 -17.08
C THR A 14 0.89 1.84 -16.68
N PRO A 15 0.64 1.05 -15.61
CA PRO A 15 -0.74 0.70 -15.22
C PRO A 15 -1.57 1.93 -14.82
N VAL A 16 -0.96 2.96 -14.27
CA VAL A 16 -1.62 4.22 -13.90
C VAL A 16 -2.06 4.97 -15.15
N ALA A 17 -1.17 5.11 -16.12
CA ALA A 17 -1.49 5.74 -17.42
C ALA A 17 -2.63 5.01 -18.14
N ILE A 18 -2.60 3.68 -18.17
CA ILE A 18 -3.66 2.85 -18.77
C ILE A 18 -5.00 3.07 -18.04
N LYS A 19 -4.99 3.05 -16.70
CA LYS A 19 -6.21 3.27 -15.90
C LYS A 19 -6.77 4.68 -16.10
N ALA A 20 -5.90 5.69 -16.14
CA ALA A 20 -6.29 7.08 -16.39
C ALA A 20 -6.93 7.23 -17.78
N GLY A 21 -6.34 6.61 -18.82
CA GLY A 21 -6.88 6.62 -20.18
C GLY A 21 -8.25 5.95 -20.27
N ARG A 22 -8.42 4.77 -19.65
CA ARG A 22 -9.71 4.08 -19.60
C ARG A 22 -10.75 4.91 -18.86
N THR A 23 -10.41 5.53 -17.73
CA THR A 23 -11.30 6.39 -16.95
C THR A 23 -11.72 7.63 -17.75
N LEU A 24 -10.80 8.24 -18.47
CA LEU A 24 -11.10 9.38 -19.35
C LEU A 24 -12.04 8.97 -20.49
N SER A 25 -11.80 7.82 -21.12
CA SER A 25 -12.69 7.26 -22.18
C SER A 25 -14.11 7.02 -21.66
N GLU A 26 -14.27 6.44 -20.47
CA GLU A 26 -15.57 6.26 -19.82
C GLU A 26 -16.31 7.60 -19.62
N ARG A 27 -15.59 8.64 -19.25
CA ARG A 27 -16.16 9.98 -19.06
C ARG A 27 -16.57 10.64 -20.37
N LEU A 28 -15.77 10.51 -21.42
CA LEU A 28 -15.99 11.21 -22.68
C LEU A 28 -16.97 10.51 -23.61
N PHE A 29 -16.97 9.17 -23.60
CA PHE A 29 -17.65 8.38 -24.61
C PHE A 29 -18.70 7.41 -24.06
N ASN A 30 -18.72 7.15 -22.74
CA ASN A 30 -19.60 6.16 -22.14
C ASN A 30 -20.55 6.75 -21.06
N GLY A 31 -20.82 8.04 -21.10
CA GLY A 31 -21.79 8.72 -20.25
C GLY A 31 -21.45 8.79 -18.76
N LYS A 32 -20.28 8.30 -18.32
CA LYS A 32 -19.87 8.38 -16.93
C LYS A 32 -19.21 9.73 -16.61
N THR A 33 -20.00 10.79 -16.66
CA THR A 33 -19.53 12.20 -16.58
C THR A 33 -18.64 12.49 -15.37
N ASN A 34 -18.83 11.78 -14.25
CA ASN A 34 -18.08 11.94 -13.01
C ASN A 34 -16.86 10.99 -12.91
N ALA A 35 -16.58 10.18 -13.93
CA ALA A 35 -15.43 9.28 -13.89
C ALA A 35 -14.12 10.08 -13.83
N LYS A 36 -13.36 9.87 -12.74
CA LYS A 36 -12.09 10.53 -12.45
C LYS A 36 -11.09 9.51 -11.94
N MET A 37 -9.85 9.61 -12.39
CA MET A 37 -8.77 8.79 -11.86
C MET A 37 -8.50 9.18 -10.40
N ASP A 38 -8.43 8.20 -9.52
CA ASP A 38 -8.02 8.36 -8.14
C ASP A 38 -6.55 7.95 -8.01
N TYR A 39 -5.71 8.91 -7.65
CA TYR A 39 -4.27 8.74 -7.48
C TYR A 39 -3.87 8.50 -6.01
N SER A 40 -4.81 8.47 -5.06
CA SER A 40 -4.50 8.45 -3.62
C SER A 40 -3.95 7.12 -3.09
N THR A 41 -4.35 5.98 -3.69
CA THR A 41 -4.04 4.64 -3.20
C THR A 41 -3.41 3.76 -4.29
N ILE A 42 -2.37 4.26 -4.93
CA ILE A 42 -1.65 3.52 -5.96
C ILE A 42 -0.52 2.72 -5.30
N PRO A 43 -0.55 1.37 -5.35
CA PRO A 43 0.58 0.59 -4.88
C PRO A 43 1.79 0.79 -5.77
N THR A 44 2.95 0.86 -5.16
CA THR A 44 4.22 1.10 -5.84
C THR A 44 5.29 0.16 -5.28
N VAL A 45 6.15 -0.35 -6.17
CA VAL A 45 7.28 -1.20 -5.80
C VAL A 45 8.57 -0.62 -6.34
N VAL A 46 9.60 -0.59 -5.49
CA VAL A 46 10.99 -0.42 -5.89
C VAL A 46 11.62 -1.81 -5.90
N PHE A 47 12.06 -2.27 -7.07
CA PHE A 47 12.66 -3.59 -7.26
C PHE A 47 14.13 -3.61 -6.83
N SER A 48 14.39 -3.17 -5.60
CA SER A 48 15.66 -3.35 -4.92
C SER A 48 15.79 -4.78 -4.38
N HIS A 49 16.91 -5.13 -3.77
CA HIS A 49 17.16 -6.43 -3.13
C HIS A 49 17.49 -6.21 -1.65
N PRO A 50 16.51 -6.40 -0.74
CA PRO A 50 15.11 -6.83 -0.95
C PRO A 50 14.23 -5.73 -1.55
N ALA A 51 13.08 -6.13 -2.11
CA ALA A 51 12.10 -5.22 -2.68
C ALA A 51 11.45 -4.34 -1.61
N ILE A 52 11.04 -3.12 -2.02
CA ILE A 52 10.27 -2.19 -1.19
C ILE A 52 8.91 -2.00 -1.83
N GLY A 53 7.84 -2.29 -1.08
CA GLY A 53 6.46 -2.06 -1.52
C GLY A 53 5.77 -1.03 -0.64
N THR A 54 4.97 -0.16 -1.25
CA THR A 54 4.23 0.88 -0.54
C THR A 54 2.83 1.08 -1.12
N VAL A 55 1.88 1.43 -0.27
CA VAL A 55 0.56 1.93 -0.67
C VAL A 55 0.04 2.92 0.37
N GLY A 56 -0.63 3.97 -0.10
CA GLY A 56 -1.20 5.00 0.76
C GLY A 56 -0.16 6.03 1.23
N LEU A 57 -0.43 6.65 2.37
CA LEU A 57 0.35 7.76 2.92
C LEU A 57 1.59 7.28 3.68
N THR A 58 2.68 8.00 3.53
CA THR A 58 3.81 7.91 4.46
C THR A 58 3.40 8.45 5.83
N GLU A 59 4.16 8.14 6.87
CA GLU A 59 3.92 8.65 8.22
C GLU A 59 3.89 10.19 8.27
N VAL A 60 4.82 10.82 7.56
CA VAL A 60 4.88 12.30 7.48
C VAL A 60 3.64 12.88 6.81
N GLU A 61 3.19 12.28 5.72
CA GLU A 61 1.96 12.70 5.01
C GLU A 61 0.70 12.43 5.86
N ALA A 62 0.65 11.32 6.58
CA ALA A 62 -0.45 11.00 7.48
C ALA A 62 -0.54 12.01 8.63
N ILE A 63 0.58 12.36 9.28
CA ILE A 63 0.65 13.40 10.30
C ILE A 63 0.16 14.74 9.74
N LYS A 64 0.63 15.11 8.56
CA LYS A 64 0.22 16.36 7.91
C LYS A 64 -1.27 16.39 7.60
N THR A 65 -1.86 15.25 7.26
CA THR A 65 -3.26 15.16 6.82
C THR A 65 -4.25 15.06 7.99
N TYR A 66 -3.88 14.29 9.02
CA TYR A 66 -4.80 13.93 10.12
C TYR A 66 -4.42 14.52 11.48
N GLY A 67 -3.20 15.05 11.65
CA GLY A 67 -2.63 15.42 12.94
C GLY A 67 -1.94 14.24 13.63
N ALA A 68 -0.87 14.51 14.34
CA ALA A 68 -0.05 13.47 14.99
C ALA A 68 -0.85 12.68 16.04
N GLU A 69 -1.78 13.34 16.73
CA GLU A 69 -2.65 12.77 17.76
C GLU A 69 -3.70 11.80 17.21
N ASN A 70 -3.99 11.89 15.91
CA ASN A 70 -5.02 11.09 15.24
C ASN A 70 -4.46 9.92 14.44
N ILE A 71 -3.14 9.68 14.47
CA ILE A 71 -2.53 8.54 13.79
C ILE A 71 -1.91 7.57 14.79
N ARG A 72 -1.86 6.29 14.40
CA ARG A 72 -1.05 5.27 15.06
C ARG A 72 -0.18 4.57 14.03
N VAL A 73 1.01 4.17 14.47
CA VAL A 73 2.00 3.50 13.62
C VAL A 73 2.34 2.16 14.26
N TYR A 74 2.12 1.12 13.51
CA TYR A 74 2.47 -0.25 13.86
C TYR A 74 3.66 -0.70 13.03
N THR A 75 4.60 -1.40 13.65
CA THR A 75 5.80 -1.88 12.97
C THR A 75 6.10 -3.32 13.33
N SER A 76 6.59 -4.10 12.37
CA SER A 76 7.15 -5.41 12.58
C SER A 76 8.56 -5.49 11.98
N SER A 77 9.46 -6.20 12.66
CA SER A 77 10.81 -6.46 12.18
C SER A 77 11.15 -7.91 12.46
N PHE A 78 11.42 -8.67 11.41
CA PHE A 78 11.62 -10.12 11.50
C PHE A 78 12.64 -10.60 10.47
N THR A 79 13.15 -11.83 10.67
CA THR A 79 13.98 -12.49 9.68
C THR A 79 13.08 -13.27 8.72
N SER A 80 13.21 -12.99 7.42
CA SER A 80 12.48 -13.76 6.40
C SER A 80 12.71 -15.27 6.57
N MET A 81 11.63 -16.05 6.56
CA MET A 81 11.69 -17.53 6.64
C MET A 81 12.63 -18.13 5.59
N TYR A 82 12.64 -17.56 4.38
CA TYR A 82 13.53 -18.02 3.31
C TYR A 82 15.01 -18.03 3.71
N SER A 83 15.43 -17.09 4.54
CA SER A 83 16.82 -16.92 4.97
C SER A 83 17.07 -17.28 6.45
N ALA A 84 16.04 -17.63 7.22
CA ALA A 84 16.11 -17.79 8.68
C ALA A 84 17.12 -18.85 9.14
N VAL A 85 17.29 -19.90 8.34
CA VAL A 85 18.22 -21.02 8.62
C VAL A 85 19.56 -20.89 7.89
N THR A 86 19.79 -19.78 7.18
CA THR A 86 21.03 -19.54 6.44
C THR A 86 22.01 -18.67 7.23
N GLN A 87 23.27 -18.60 6.76
CA GLN A 87 24.27 -17.71 7.34
C GLN A 87 23.98 -16.23 7.03
N HIS A 88 23.31 -15.95 5.92
CA HIS A 88 22.95 -14.60 5.49
C HIS A 88 21.48 -14.33 5.75
N ARG A 89 21.15 -14.00 7.00
CA ARG A 89 19.79 -13.71 7.44
C ARG A 89 19.34 -12.34 6.92
N GLN A 90 18.32 -12.33 6.08
CA GLN A 90 17.73 -11.10 5.58
C GLN A 90 16.62 -10.63 6.50
N GLN A 91 16.79 -9.42 7.03
CA GLN A 91 15.75 -8.74 7.81
C GLN A 91 14.67 -8.17 6.89
N ALA A 92 13.44 -8.31 7.30
CA ALA A 92 12.30 -7.62 6.74
C ALA A 92 11.75 -6.62 7.77
N LYS A 93 11.19 -5.51 7.29
CA LYS A 93 10.54 -4.50 8.15
C LYS A 93 9.27 -4.04 7.49
N PHE A 94 8.20 -4.08 8.25
CA PHE A 94 6.87 -3.66 7.80
C PHE A 94 6.34 -2.56 8.70
N LYS A 95 5.56 -1.67 8.10
CA LYS A 95 4.92 -0.56 8.78
C LYS A 95 3.47 -0.43 8.30
N LEU A 96 2.55 -0.26 9.23
CA LEU A 96 1.15 0.02 9.00
C LEU A 96 0.79 1.32 9.73
N ILE A 97 0.12 2.22 9.03
CA ILE A 97 -0.26 3.54 9.53
C ILE A 97 -1.79 3.61 9.51
N THR A 98 -2.36 3.95 10.65
CA THR A 98 -3.81 4.12 10.80
C THR A 98 -4.16 5.55 11.17
N ALA A 99 -5.40 5.95 10.88
CA ALA A 99 -5.90 7.28 11.20
C ALA A 99 -7.34 7.22 11.72
N GLY A 100 -7.65 8.15 12.64
CA GLY A 100 -8.96 8.32 13.25
C GLY A 100 -9.29 7.31 14.33
N GLU A 101 -10.46 7.45 14.95
CA GLU A 101 -10.93 6.58 16.05
C GLU A 101 -11.12 5.13 15.60
N ASP A 102 -11.60 4.92 14.38
CA ASP A 102 -11.78 3.58 13.79
C ASP A 102 -10.48 2.95 13.30
N GLU A 103 -9.35 3.65 13.44
CA GLU A 103 -8.04 3.21 12.97
C GLU A 103 -8.05 2.73 11.51
N LYS A 104 -8.63 3.53 10.61
CA LYS A 104 -8.59 3.25 9.18
C LYS A 104 -7.15 3.14 8.69
N VAL A 105 -6.82 2.07 7.99
CA VAL A 105 -5.48 1.90 7.39
C VAL A 105 -5.31 2.89 6.25
N VAL A 106 -4.39 3.84 6.43
CA VAL A 106 -4.11 4.92 5.46
C VAL A 106 -2.75 4.78 4.79
N GLY A 107 -1.87 3.94 5.34
CA GLY A 107 -0.56 3.64 4.77
C GLY A 107 -0.09 2.24 5.15
N LEU A 108 0.54 1.55 4.19
CA LEU A 108 1.10 0.23 4.40
C LEU A 108 2.38 0.12 3.57
N HIS A 109 3.49 -0.22 4.24
CA HIS A 109 4.82 -0.20 3.67
C HIS A 109 5.62 -1.41 4.13
N GLY A 110 6.47 -1.93 3.27
CA GLY A 110 7.34 -3.03 3.63
C GLY A 110 8.62 -3.05 2.82
N ILE A 111 9.68 -3.58 3.44
CA ILE A 111 10.91 -3.98 2.78
C ILE A 111 11.21 -5.43 3.16
N GLY A 112 11.37 -6.31 2.19
CA GLY A 112 11.61 -7.73 2.43
C GLY A 112 11.30 -8.60 1.24
N TYR A 113 11.60 -9.90 1.34
CA TYR A 113 11.23 -10.89 0.33
C TYR A 113 9.72 -10.96 0.14
N GLY A 114 9.26 -10.95 -1.12
CA GLY A 114 7.86 -11.11 -1.51
C GLY A 114 6.99 -9.88 -1.27
N VAL A 115 7.55 -8.76 -0.78
CA VAL A 115 6.80 -7.52 -0.56
C VAL A 115 6.20 -6.99 -1.87
N ASP A 116 6.91 -7.14 -2.98
CA ASP A 116 6.48 -6.81 -4.33
C ASP A 116 5.18 -7.52 -4.73
N GLU A 117 5.02 -8.78 -4.34
CA GLU A 117 3.79 -9.55 -4.59
C GLU A 117 2.70 -9.26 -3.54
N MET A 118 3.08 -9.16 -2.25
CA MET A 118 2.13 -8.93 -1.15
C MET A 118 1.38 -7.62 -1.27
N ILE A 119 2.08 -6.54 -1.63
CA ILE A 119 1.53 -5.17 -1.61
C ILE A 119 0.31 -5.03 -2.51
N GLN A 120 0.22 -5.79 -3.60
CA GLN A 120 -0.93 -5.76 -4.50
C GLN A 120 -2.22 -6.19 -3.80
N GLY A 121 -2.18 -7.24 -3.00
CA GLY A 121 -3.35 -7.74 -2.25
C GLY A 121 -3.76 -6.77 -1.13
N PHE A 122 -2.80 -6.30 -0.35
CA PHE A 122 -3.07 -5.34 0.73
C PHE A 122 -3.54 -3.98 0.21
N ALA A 123 -3.11 -3.56 -1.00
CA ALA A 123 -3.62 -2.36 -1.65
C ALA A 123 -5.13 -2.40 -1.89
N VAL A 124 -5.69 -3.59 -2.14
CA VAL A 124 -7.15 -3.77 -2.25
C VAL A 124 -7.83 -3.46 -0.92
N ALA A 125 -7.31 -3.98 0.20
CA ALA A 125 -7.86 -3.71 1.53
C ALA A 125 -7.78 -2.21 1.88
N VAL A 126 -6.63 -1.57 1.65
CA VAL A 126 -6.46 -0.12 1.86
C VAL A 126 -7.43 0.67 1.00
N LYS A 127 -7.60 0.30 -0.27
CA LYS A 127 -8.56 0.94 -1.20
C LYS A 127 -10.01 0.80 -0.74
N MET A 128 -10.37 -0.32 -0.14
CA MET A 128 -11.70 -0.56 0.44
C MET A 128 -11.92 0.20 1.74
N GLY A 129 -10.88 0.77 2.33
CA GLY A 129 -10.94 1.50 3.60
C GLY A 129 -10.94 0.59 4.81
N ALA A 130 -10.29 -0.55 4.72
CA ALA A 130 -10.13 -1.49 5.84
C ALA A 130 -9.52 -0.80 7.06
N THR A 131 -9.96 -1.23 8.26
CA THR A 131 -9.50 -0.76 9.56
C THR A 131 -8.44 -1.68 10.14
N LYS A 132 -7.78 -1.25 11.21
CA LYS A 132 -6.87 -2.10 11.99
C LYS A 132 -7.61 -3.33 12.53
N ALA A 133 -8.86 -3.16 12.94
CA ALA A 133 -9.71 -4.26 13.43
C ALA A 133 -9.97 -5.32 12.34
N ASP A 134 -10.15 -4.92 11.08
CA ASP A 134 -10.30 -5.86 9.95
C ASP A 134 -9.02 -6.67 9.74
N PHE A 135 -7.85 -6.02 9.84
CA PHE A 135 -6.55 -6.70 9.78
C PHE A 135 -6.39 -7.68 10.94
N ASP A 136 -6.70 -7.27 12.17
CA ASP A 136 -6.58 -8.11 13.37
C ASP A 136 -7.56 -9.29 13.40
N ALA A 137 -8.71 -9.14 12.77
CA ALA A 137 -9.70 -10.21 12.62
C ALA A 137 -9.35 -11.23 11.53
N THR A 138 -8.41 -10.88 10.66
CA THR A 138 -7.98 -11.77 9.57
C THR A 138 -7.04 -12.85 10.10
N VAL A 139 -7.40 -14.12 9.88
CA VAL A 139 -6.54 -15.24 10.28
C VAL A 139 -5.25 -15.24 9.45
N ALA A 140 -4.12 -15.27 10.13
CA ALA A 140 -2.81 -15.29 9.51
C ALA A 140 -2.51 -16.62 8.79
N ILE A 141 -1.77 -16.56 7.69
CA ILE A 141 -1.16 -17.74 7.06
C ILE A 141 0.25 -17.89 7.64
N HIS A 142 0.46 -18.88 8.49
CA HIS A 142 1.75 -19.15 9.10
C HIS A 142 2.43 -20.37 8.48
N PRO A 143 3.75 -20.35 8.19
CA PRO A 143 4.64 -19.19 8.32
C PRO A 143 4.77 -18.42 6.99
N THR A 144 4.44 -17.15 7.00
CA THR A 144 4.60 -16.26 5.83
C THR A 144 5.06 -14.85 6.25
N GLY A 145 5.65 -14.08 5.33
CA GLY A 145 5.93 -12.67 5.60
C GLY A 145 4.67 -11.83 5.69
N SER A 146 3.62 -12.17 4.93
CA SER A 146 2.38 -11.41 4.90
C SER A 146 1.59 -11.43 6.22
N GLU A 147 1.77 -12.48 7.05
CA GLU A 147 1.12 -12.55 8.36
C GLU A 147 1.49 -11.38 9.27
N GLU A 148 2.68 -10.83 9.10
CA GLU A 148 3.15 -9.71 9.91
C GLU A 148 2.25 -8.46 9.78
N PHE A 149 1.58 -8.27 8.63
CA PHE A 149 0.63 -7.17 8.48
C PHE A 149 -0.66 -7.36 9.28
N VAL A 150 -1.05 -8.59 9.59
CA VAL A 150 -2.29 -8.89 10.32
C VAL A 150 -2.04 -9.30 11.79
N THR A 151 -0.79 -9.36 12.20
CA THR A 151 -0.41 -9.72 13.58
C THR A 151 0.25 -8.58 14.35
N MET A 152 0.48 -7.41 13.75
CA MET A 152 1.03 -6.23 14.42
C MET A 152 0.16 -5.79 15.61
N ARG A 153 0.80 -5.43 16.73
CA ARG A 153 0.14 -4.93 17.95
C ARG A 153 0.79 -3.63 18.40
#